data_98cb6928661295983a77cd24aed93098
#
_entry.id   98cb6928661295983a77cd24aed93098
#
_cell.length_a   1.000
_cell.length_b   1.000
_cell.length_c   1.000
_cell.angle_alpha   90.00
_cell.angle_beta   90.00
_cell.angle_gamma   90.00
#
_symmetry.space_group_name_H-M   'P 1'
#
loop_
_entity.id
_entity.type
_entity.pdbx_description
1 polymer ?
#
loop_
_entity_poly.entity_id
_entity_poly.type
_entity_poly.pdbx_seq_one_letter_code
_entity_poly.pdbx_strand_id
1 'polypeptide(L)'
;TVVAVVGVMLGGRFGYMLFYNWDSFSRNPAIFFDFLGGGMSSHGAFVGLILAVWGYAKFTKKSFLGLGDNLVCVAPAGVFLGRLSNFINGELYGRETTTSMGVKFPEELNHVVESPNGRYLKYSIENFREIIANAGEILPDLTNKFETVIAQAQSAGRFPHAAAAELLINTSRENSDFRAILAEYLTVRHPSQIYQALVEGFAIFVLLMAIRLKWRDLYQGVLSGIFFFVYGI
;
A
#
# COMPACT_ATOMS: atom_id res chain seq x y z
N THR A 1 -14.68 -14.40 -11.52
CA THR A 1 -13.82 -13.24 -11.14
C THR A 1 -14.64 -12.12 -10.50
N VAL A 2 -15.74 -11.64 -11.11
CA VAL A 2 -16.57 -10.53 -10.56
C VAL A 2 -17.05 -10.83 -9.13
N VAL A 3 -17.58 -12.03 -8.88
CA VAL A 3 -18.06 -12.44 -7.55
C VAL A 3 -16.96 -12.36 -6.49
N ALA A 4 -15.72 -12.74 -6.82
CA ALA A 4 -14.59 -12.64 -5.93
C ALA A 4 -14.25 -11.18 -5.60
N VAL A 5 -14.22 -10.29 -6.61
CA VAL A 5 -13.98 -8.85 -6.41
C VAL A 5 -15.06 -8.24 -5.51
N VAL A 6 -16.32 -8.49 -5.78
CA VAL A 6 -17.44 -8.02 -4.96
C VAL A 6 -17.31 -8.55 -3.52
N GLY A 7 -16.97 -9.83 -3.35
CA GLY A 7 -16.73 -10.41 -2.02
C GLY A 7 -15.61 -9.72 -1.25
N VAL A 8 -14.49 -9.44 -1.89
CA VAL A 8 -13.36 -8.71 -1.29
C VAL A 8 -13.78 -7.30 -0.88
N MET A 9 -14.45 -6.56 -1.76
CA MET A 9 -14.87 -5.19 -1.50
C MET A 9 -15.88 -5.11 -0.34
N LEU A 10 -16.95 -5.90 -0.41
CA LEU A 10 -17.98 -5.89 0.62
C LEU A 10 -17.45 -6.42 1.95
N GLY A 11 -16.68 -7.52 1.92
CA GLY A 11 -16.09 -8.09 3.12
C GLY A 11 -15.07 -7.15 3.77
N GLY A 12 -14.19 -6.54 2.97
CA GLY A 12 -13.21 -5.57 3.45
C GLY A 12 -13.87 -4.34 4.08
N ARG A 13 -14.93 -3.83 3.45
CA ARG A 13 -15.67 -2.68 3.97
C ARG A 13 -16.45 -3.04 5.25
N PHE A 14 -17.14 -4.17 5.24
CA PHE A 14 -17.87 -4.65 6.41
C PHE A 14 -16.94 -4.91 7.60
N GLY A 15 -15.82 -5.59 7.36
CA GLY A 15 -14.81 -5.82 8.41
C GLY A 15 -14.22 -4.52 8.95
N TYR A 16 -14.00 -3.50 8.10
CA TYR A 16 -13.56 -2.19 8.57
C TYR A 16 -14.60 -1.52 9.47
N MET A 17 -15.87 -1.51 9.07
CA MET A 17 -16.95 -0.93 9.87
C MET A 17 -17.08 -1.65 11.22
N LEU A 18 -16.97 -2.99 11.21
CA LEU A 18 -17.17 -3.79 12.41
C LEU A 18 -16.03 -3.61 13.43
N PHE A 19 -14.77 -3.59 12.97
CA PHE A 19 -13.60 -3.63 13.87
C PHE A 19 -12.95 -2.27 14.11
N TYR A 20 -13.09 -1.31 13.20
CA TYR A 20 -12.33 -0.06 13.27
C TYR A 20 -13.20 1.20 13.30
N ASN A 21 -14.45 1.12 12.86
CA ASN A 21 -15.31 2.31 12.74
C ASN A 21 -16.77 2.06 13.18
N TRP A 22 -16.94 1.22 14.21
CA TRP A 22 -18.25 0.83 14.72
C TRP A 22 -19.08 2.02 15.18
N ASP A 23 -18.49 2.97 15.90
CA ASP A 23 -19.19 4.13 16.45
C ASP A 23 -19.80 5.02 15.36
N SER A 24 -19.07 5.27 14.28
CA SER A 24 -19.56 6.03 13.14
C SER A 24 -20.60 5.24 12.35
N PHE A 25 -20.39 3.95 12.15
CA PHE A 25 -21.29 3.06 11.43
C PHE A 25 -22.63 2.89 12.17
N SER A 26 -22.61 2.75 13.50
CA SER A 26 -23.83 2.61 14.30
C SER A 26 -24.71 3.87 14.28
N ARG A 27 -24.06 5.06 14.16
CA ARG A 27 -24.79 6.35 14.05
C ARG A 27 -25.30 6.65 12.64
N ASN A 28 -24.51 6.23 11.63
CA ASN A 28 -24.85 6.45 10.21
C ASN A 28 -24.48 5.23 9.38
N PRO A 29 -25.37 4.23 9.22
CA PRO A 29 -25.08 3.03 8.41
C PRO A 29 -24.78 3.32 6.94
N ALA A 30 -25.18 4.48 6.39
CA ALA A 30 -24.92 4.85 5.01
C ALA A 30 -23.41 5.03 4.71
N ILE A 31 -22.57 5.26 5.73
CA ILE A 31 -21.10 5.33 5.59
C ILE A 31 -20.50 4.03 5.05
N PHE A 32 -21.22 2.90 5.12
CA PHE A 32 -20.83 1.64 4.51
C PHE A 32 -20.56 1.80 3.00
N PHE A 33 -21.36 2.58 2.31
CA PHE A 33 -21.26 2.78 0.85
C PHE A 33 -20.25 3.84 0.43
N ASP A 34 -19.63 4.53 1.37
CA ASP A 34 -18.58 5.50 1.10
C ASP A 34 -17.22 4.79 0.89
N PHE A 35 -17.06 4.15 -0.27
CA PHE A 35 -15.80 3.48 -0.64
C PHE A 35 -14.67 4.45 -0.96
N LEU A 36 -14.99 5.70 -1.33
CA LEU A 36 -14.00 6.73 -1.67
C LEU A 36 -13.36 7.36 -0.44
N GLY A 37 -14.09 7.40 0.68
CA GLY A 37 -13.55 7.86 1.97
C GLY A 37 -12.53 6.93 2.61
N GLY A 38 -12.17 5.83 1.94
CA GLY A 38 -11.17 4.86 2.39
C GLY A 38 -11.68 3.93 3.51
N GLY A 39 -10.75 3.17 4.10
CA GLY A 39 -11.03 2.23 5.18
C GLY A 39 -11.51 0.87 4.70
N MET A 40 -10.56 -0.07 4.63
CA MET A 40 -10.77 -1.47 4.28
C MET A 40 -10.04 -2.37 5.27
N SER A 41 -10.67 -3.46 5.68
CA SER A 41 -10.06 -4.51 6.51
C SER A 41 -9.56 -5.64 5.63
N SER A 42 -8.28 -5.97 5.73
CA SER A 42 -7.70 -7.12 5.03
C SER A 42 -8.34 -8.45 5.47
N HIS A 43 -8.56 -8.62 6.77
CA HIS A 43 -9.23 -9.81 7.32
C HIS A 43 -10.67 -9.93 6.81
N GLY A 44 -11.41 -8.81 6.80
CA GLY A 44 -12.75 -8.76 6.22
C GLY A 44 -12.77 -9.10 4.73
N ALA A 45 -11.78 -8.62 3.97
CA ALA A 45 -11.62 -8.93 2.55
C ALA A 45 -11.37 -10.43 2.30
N PHE A 46 -10.52 -11.09 3.10
CA PHE A 46 -10.29 -12.53 3.02
C PHE A 46 -11.55 -13.35 3.33
N VAL A 47 -12.25 -13.01 4.41
CA VAL A 47 -13.51 -13.68 4.76
C VAL A 47 -14.55 -13.49 3.66
N GLY A 48 -14.68 -12.27 3.16
CA GLY A 48 -15.60 -11.94 2.06
C GLY A 48 -15.29 -12.71 0.78
N LEU A 49 -13.99 -12.84 0.42
CA LEU A 49 -13.54 -13.66 -0.71
C LEU A 49 -13.95 -15.12 -0.54
N ILE A 50 -13.66 -15.71 0.63
CA ILE A 50 -13.98 -17.13 0.93
C ILE A 50 -15.49 -17.37 0.83
N LEU A 51 -16.30 -16.52 1.45
CA LEU A 51 -17.76 -16.64 1.42
C LEU A 51 -18.33 -16.45 -0.01
N ALA A 52 -17.79 -15.51 -0.77
CA ALA A 52 -18.22 -15.27 -2.15
C ALA A 52 -17.90 -16.46 -3.07
N VAL A 53 -16.68 -17.02 -2.96
CA VAL A 53 -16.27 -18.20 -3.74
C VAL A 53 -17.04 -19.44 -3.33
N TRP A 54 -17.28 -19.62 -2.03
CA TRP A 54 -18.09 -20.71 -1.50
C TRP A 54 -19.55 -20.63 -1.99
N GLY A 55 -20.17 -19.46 -1.87
CA GLY A 55 -21.52 -19.21 -2.36
C GLY A 55 -21.63 -19.45 -3.87
N TYR A 56 -20.68 -18.96 -4.64
CA TYR A 56 -20.63 -19.20 -6.09
C TYR A 56 -20.45 -20.69 -6.43
N ALA A 57 -19.56 -21.39 -5.72
CA ALA A 57 -19.35 -22.83 -5.88
C ALA A 57 -20.65 -23.60 -5.67
N LYS A 58 -21.36 -23.31 -4.59
CA LYS A 58 -22.63 -23.94 -4.24
C LYS A 58 -23.74 -23.66 -5.27
N PHE A 59 -23.87 -22.40 -5.68
CA PHE A 59 -24.89 -21.98 -6.66
C PHE A 59 -24.65 -22.60 -8.04
N THR A 60 -23.38 -22.66 -8.50
CA THR A 60 -23.03 -23.20 -9.83
C THR A 60 -22.71 -24.69 -9.81
N LYS A 61 -22.81 -25.37 -8.66
CA LYS A 61 -22.46 -26.79 -8.46
C LYS A 61 -21.01 -27.11 -8.86
N LYS A 62 -20.10 -26.13 -8.74
CA LYS A 62 -18.66 -26.28 -8.99
C LYS A 62 -17.93 -26.58 -7.69
N SER A 63 -16.75 -27.19 -7.81
CA SER A 63 -15.91 -27.43 -6.66
C SER A 63 -15.34 -26.14 -6.09
N PHE A 64 -15.50 -25.94 -4.80
CA PHE A 64 -14.88 -24.82 -4.07
C PHE A 64 -13.36 -24.86 -4.14
N LEU A 65 -12.75 -26.02 -3.91
CA LEU A 65 -11.30 -26.20 -3.98
C LEU A 65 -10.75 -25.98 -5.39
N GLY A 66 -11.45 -26.45 -6.43
CA GLY A 66 -11.05 -26.20 -7.81
C GLY A 66 -11.13 -24.72 -8.21
N LEU A 67 -12.10 -23.98 -7.67
CA LEU A 67 -12.15 -22.51 -7.85
C LEU A 67 -11.03 -21.83 -7.07
N GLY A 68 -10.71 -22.30 -5.86
CA GLY A 68 -9.58 -21.85 -5.08
C GLY A 68 -8.27 -22.01 -5.83
N ASP A 69 -8.01 -23.16 -6.42
CA ASP A 69 -6.81 -23.44 -7.22
C ASP A 69 -6.64 -22.47 -8.40
N ASN A 70 -7.75 -22.10 -9.05
CA ASN A 70 -7.69 -21.09 -10.12
C ASN A 70 -7.38 -19.69 -9.60
N LEU A 71 -7.88 -19.34 -8.42
CA LEU A 71 -7.60 -18.03 -7.80
C LEU A 71 -6.14 -17.92 -7.34
N VAL A 72 -5.62 -18.94 -6.67
CA VAL A 72 -4.24 -18.90 -6.18
C VAL A 72 -3.20 -18.93 -7.29
N CYS A 73 -3.54 -19.46 -8.48
CA CYS A 73 -2.66 -19.34 -9.65
C CYS A 73 -2.45 -17.89 -10.11
N VAL A 74 -3.43 -17.01 -9.92
CA VAL A 74 -3.35 -15.61 -10.38
C VAL A 74 -3.10 -14.62 -9.26
N ALA A 75 -3.39 -14.98 -8.01
CA ALA A 75 -3.22 -14.10 -6.85
C ALA A 75 -1.77 -13.55 -6.71
N PRO A 76 -0.71 -14.34 -6.90
CA PRO A 76 0.67 -13.83 -6.81
C PRO A 76 1.01 -12.80 -7.87
N ALA A 77 0.41 -12.88 -9.07
CA ALA A 77 0.57 -11.82 -10.07
C ALA A 77 -0.03 -10.49 -9.58
N GLY A 78 -1.16 -10.54 -8.85
CA GLY A 78 -1.74 -9.37 -8.18
C GLY A 78 -0.82 -8.83 -7.09
N VAL A 79 -0.19 -9.69 -6.28
CA VAL A 79 0.81 -9.29 -5.28
C VAL A 79 2.00 -8.60 -5.97
N PHE A 80 2.53 -9.18 -7.04
CA PHE A 80 3.63 -8.59 -7.82
C PHE A 80 3.30 -7.16 -8.27
N LEU A 81 2.15 -6.97 -8.93
CA LEU A 81 1.73 -5.65 -9.42
C LEU A 81 1.47 -4.66 -8.27
N GLY A 82 0.85 -5.13 -7.18
CA GLY A 82 0.61 -4.31 -6.00
C GLY A 82 1.91 -3.82 -5.34
N ARG A 83 2.93 -4.67 -5.24
CA ARG A 83 4.25 -4.28 -4.71
C ARG A 83 4.99 -3.33 -5.63
N LEU A 84 4.87 -3.48 -6.95
CA LEU A 84 5.39 -2.49 -7.89
C LEU A 84 4.69 -1.13 -7.75
N SER A 85 3.38 -1.12 -7.56
CA SER A 85 2.63 0.11 -7.27
C SER A 85 3.11 0.77 -5.98
N ASN A 86 3.33 0.00 -4.91
CA ASN A 86 3.89 0.55 -3.67
C ASN A 86 5.28 1.17 -3.89
N PHE A 87 6.12 0.56 -4.74
CA PHE A 87 7.44 1.13 -5.07
C PHE A 87 7.31 2.45 -5.85
N ILE A 88 6.43 2.51 -6.85
CA ILE A 88 6.17 3.72 -7.64
C ILE A 88 5.61 4.85 -6.75
N ASN A 89 4.71 4.50 -5.83
CA ASN A 89 4.14 5.44 -4.87
C ASN A 89 5.12 5.84 -3.75
N GLY A 90 6.27 5.15 -3.61
CA GLY A 90 7.25 5.42 -2.55
C GLY A 90 6.79 5.00 -1.15
N GLU A 91 5.86 4.07 -1.04
CA GLU A 91 5.31 3.60 0.24
C GLU A 91 5.76 2.18 0.61
N LEU A 92 5.69 1.82 1.89
CA LEU A 92 6.07 0.50 2.42
C LEU A 92 7.53 0.10 2.11
N TYR A 93 8.44 1.06 2.07
CA TYR A 93 9.86 0.84 1.91
C TYR A 93 10.47 0.12 3.14
N GLY A 94 11.65 -0.46 2.94
CA GLY A 94 12.34 -1.23 3.97
C GLY A 94 13.14 -0.39 4.97
N ARG A 95 13.97 -1.09 5.72
CA ARG A 95 14.87 -0.49 6.72
C ARG A 95 15.95 0.36 6.03
N GLU A 96 16.58 1.23 6.80
CA GLU A 96 17.76 1.99 6.38
C GLU A 96 18.89 1.05 5.96
N THR A 97 19.65 1.47 4.95
CA THR A 97 20.72 0.66 4.40
C THR A 97 21.86 1.52 3.86
N THR A 98 23.05 0.93 3.82
CA THR A 98 24.23 1.51 3.18
C THR A 98 24.61 0.81 1.88
N THR A 99 23.79 -0.13 1.43
CA THR A 99 24.06 -0.89 0.20
C THR A 99 23.84 -0.04 -1.05
N SER A 100 24.55 -0.40 -2.14
CA SER A 100 24.41 0.28 -3.43
C SER A 100 23.04 0.10 -4.09
N MET A 101 22.23 -0.86 -3.63
CA MET A 101 20.85 -1.07 -4.09
C MET A 101 19.82 -0.23 -3.33
N GLY A 102 20.27 0.60 -2.38
CA GLY A 102 19.37 1.44 -1.60
C GLY A 102 18.76 2.56 -2.45
N VAL A 103 17.54 2.94 -2.10
CA VAL A 103 16.76 3.99 -2.77
C VAL A 103 16.32 5.03 -1.75
N LYS A 104 16.25 6.29 -2.15
CA LYS A 104 15.71 7.40 -1.36
C LYS A 104 14.27 7.66 -1.80
N PHE A 105 13.35 7.66 -0.83
CA PHE A 105 11.92 7.84 -1.08
C PHE A 105 11.45 9.20 -0.57
N PRO A 106 10.96 10.12 -1.41
CA PRO A 106 10.43 11.41 -0.96
C PRO A 106 9.29 11.28 0.06
N GLU A 107 8.51 10.20 -0.01
CA GLU A 107 7.43 9.90 0.93
C GLU A 107 7.93 9.72 2.37
N GLU A 108 9.25 9.58 2.58
CA GLU A 108 9.87 9.55 3.90
C GLU A 108 9.65 10.85 4.69
N LEU A 109 9.35 11.97 4.03
CA LEU A 109 8.99 13.22 4.70
C LEU A 109 7.77 13.06 5.64
N ASN A 110 6.89 12.10 5.36
CA ASN A 110 5.75 11.74 6.21
C ASN A 110 6.04 10.62 7.21
N HIS A 111 7.32 10.19 7.34
CA HIS A 111 7.66 9.05 8.17
C HIS A 111 7.48 9.35 9.66
N VAL A 112 6.69 8.50 10.33
CA VAL A 112 6.49 8.52 11.77
C VAL A 112 7.44 7.51 12.41
N VAL A 113 8.29 7.97 13.32
CA VAL A 113 9.18 7.11 14.10
C VAL A 113 8.46 6.68 15.37
N GLU A 114 8.42 5.38 15.62
CA GLU A 114 7.94 4.81 16.88
C GLU A 114 9.12 4.66 17.84
N SER A 115 8.99 5.21 19.04
CA SER A 115 9.97 5.09 20.11
C SER A 115 9.28 4.69 21.43
N PRO A 116 10.03 4.24 22.44
CA PRO A 116 9.46 3.95 23.76
C PRO A 116 8.74 5.16 24.39
N ASN A 117 9.10 6.39 23.99
CA ASN A 117 8.53 7.63 24.48
C ASN A 117 7.34 8.13 23.63
N GLY A 118 6.90 7.37 22.63
CA GLY A 118 5.78 7.72 21.76
C GLY A 118 6.14 7.79 20.27
N ARG A 119 5.20 8.32 19.49
CA ARG A 119 5.36 8.52 18.04
C ARG A 119 5.73 9.95 17.75
N TYR A 120 6.71 10.18 16.87
CA TYR A 120 7.07 11.50 16.38
C TYR A 120 7.38 11.48 14.89
N LEU A 121 7.23 12.63 14.24
CA LEU A 121 7.59 12.79 12.82
C LEU A 121 9.11 12.86 12.70
N LYS A 122 9.70 12.13 11.76
CA LYS A 122 11.14 12.11 11.49
C LYS A 122 11.63 13.50 11.04
N TYR A 123 10.83 14.18 10.23
CA TYR A 123 11.11 15.52 9.72
C TYR A 123 10.13 16.52 10.32
N SER A 124 10.63 17.63 10.82
CA SER A 124 9.81 18.74 11.32
C SER A 124 9.53 19.76 10.22
N ILE A 125 8.64 20.72 10.50
CA ILE A 125 8.41 21.86 9.60
C ILE A 125 9.67 22.71 9.43
N GLU A 126 10.50 22.80 10.47
CA GLU A 126 11.80 23.49 10.43
C GLU A 126 12.77 22.81 9.46
N ASN A 127 12.83 21.48 9.45
CA ASN A 127 13.60 20.74 8.44
C ASN A 127 13.11 21.04 7.02
N PHE A 128 11.80 21.16 6.82
CA PHE A 128 11.25 21.53 5.51
C PHE A 128 11.65 22.94 5.08
N ARG A 129 11.68 23.90 6.01
CA ARG A 129 12.17 25.26 5.75
C ARG A 129 13.64 25.29 5.35
N GLU A 130 14.46 24.47 6.01
CA GLU A 130 15.88 24.32 5.66
C GLU A 130 16.06 23.77 4.23
N ILE A 131 15.33 22.72 3.88
CA ILE A 131 15.33 22.15 2.52
C ILE A 131 14.95 23.21 1.47
N ILE A 132 13.91 23.99 1.77
CA ILE A 132 13.43 25.05 0.87
C ILE A 132 14.45 26.19 0.76
N ALA A 133 15.08 26.56 1.86
CA ALA A 133 16.11 27.60 1.86
C ALA A 133 17.29 27.21 0.94
N ASN A 134 17.72 25.96 0.97
CA ASN A 134 18.77 25.43 0.10
C ASN A 134 18.34 25.31 -1.37
N ALA A 135 17.03 25.30 -1.64
CA ALA A 135 16.47 25.32 -2.99
C ALA A 135 16.13 26.72 -3.50
N GLY A 136 16.35 27.77 -2.70
CA GLY A 136 15.89 29.13 -2.99
C GLY A 136 16.41 29.74 -4.30
N GLU A 137 17.61 29.36 -4.73
CA GLU A 137 18.17 29.79 -6.02
C GLU A 137 17.46 29.13 -7.20
N ILE A 138 16.98 27.90 -7.04
CA ILE A 138 16.33 27.11 -8.11
C ILE A 138 14.83 27.41 -8.17
N LEU A 139 14.19 27.54 -7.00
CA LEU A 139 12.74 27.71 -6.85
C LEU A 139 12.42 28.87 -5.90
N PRO A 140 12.63 30.13 -6.32
CA PRO A 140 12.45 31.31 -5.44
C PRO A 140 11.01 31.45 -4.89
N ASP A 141 10.01 30.99 -5.63
CA ASP A 141 8.60 31.05 -5.22
C ASP A 141 8.19 29.93 -4.25
N LEU A 142 9.04 28.93 -4.03
CA LEU A 142 8.69 27.77 -3.21
C LEU A 142 8.44 28.14 -1.74
N THR A 143 9.21 29.09 -1.21
CA THR A 143 9.03 29.60 0.16
C THR A 143 7.65 30.21 0.35
N ASN A 144 7.19 31.05 -0.57
CA ASN A 144 5.88 31.67 -0.49
C ASN A 144 4.74 30.65 -0.61
N LYS A 145 4.89 29.68 -1.52
CA LYS A 145 3.93 28.57 -1.68
C LYS A 145 3.86 27.73 -0.39
N PHE A 146 4.98 27.43 0.21
CA PHE A 146 5.07 26.63 1.42
C PHE A 146 4.36 27.31 2.60
N GLU A 147 4.65 28.59 2.88
CA GLU A 147 4.00 29.32 3.97
C GLU A 147 2.49 29.48 3.70
N THR A 148 2.10 29.66 2.46
CA THR A 148 0.67 29.71 2.08
C THR A 148 -0.02 28.39 2.35
N VAL A 149 0.57 27.24 2.00
CA VAL A 149 0.02 25.90 2.25
C VAL A 149 -0.11 25.63 3.74
N ILE A 150 0.89 26.02 4.54
CA ILE A 150 0.85 25.89 6.01
C ILE A 150 -0.33 26.70 6.58
N ALA A 151 -0.44 27.98 6.20
CA ALA A 151 -1.50 28.87 6.68
C ALA A 151 -2.89 28.34 6.30
N GLN A 152 -3.07 27.87 5.07
CA GLN A 152 -4.31 27.26 4.61
C GLN A 152 -4.66 25.97 5.37
N ALA A 153 -3.67 25.11 5.62
CA ALA A 153 -3.89 23.89 6.40
C ALA A 153 -4.33 24.21 7.84
N GLN A 154 -3.67 25.18 8.48
CA GLN A 154 -4.03 25.64 9.83
C GLN A 154 -5.45 26.23 9.89
N SER A 155 -5.81 27.10 8.94
CA SER A 155 -7.16 27.68 8.88
C SER A 155 -8.25 26.66 8.62
N ALA A 156 -7.95 25.58 7.91
CA ALA A 156 -8.86 24.46 7.63
C ALA A 156 -8.90 23.40 8.76
N GLY A 157 -8.16 23.58 9.86
CA GLY A 157 -8.06 22.60 10.94
C GLY A 157 -7.35 21.31 10.54
N ARG A 158 -6.52 21.33 9.48
CA ARG A 158 -5.73 20.19 9.00
C ARG A 158 -4.33 20.23 9.62
N PHE A 159 -3.64 19.07 9.61
CA PHE A 159 -2.24 19.00 10.05
C PHE A 159 -1.33 19.70 9.03
N PRO A 160 -0.66 20.81 9.37
CA PRO A 160 0.18 21.57 8.44
C PRO A 160 1.34 20.75 7.88
N HIS A 161 1.91 19.84 8.70
CA HIS A 161 3.01 18.97 8.31
C HIS A 161 2.69 18.12 7.07
N ALA A 162 1.53 17.47 7.04
CA ALA A 162 1.15 16.61 5.91
C ALA A 162 1.00 17.42 4.60
N ALA A 163 0.38 18.59 4.68
CA ALA A 163 0.23 19.48 3.53
C ALA A 163 1.59 20.01 3.03
N ALA A 164 2.49 20.35 3.95
CA ALA A 164 3.84 20.79 3.64
C ALA A 164 4.68 19.67 2.99
N ALA A 165 4.64 18.46 3.55
CA ALA A 165 5.32 17.31 2.98
C ALA A 165 4.81 16.98 1.58
N GLU A 166 3.49 17.02 1.37
CA GLU A 166 2.88 16.78 0.05
C GLU A 166 3.36 17.81 -0.98
N LEU A 167 3.46 19.08 -0.62
CA LEU A 167 4.01 20.12 -1.49
C LEU A 167 5.45 19.78 -1.93
N LEU A 168 6.32 19.41 -0.97
CA LEU A 168 7.72 19.09 -1.27
C LEU A 168 7.85 17.81 -2.12
N ILE A 169 7.05 16.79 -1.83
CA ILE A 169 7.00 15.54 -2.59
C ILE A 169 6.58 15.84 -4.04
N ASN A 170 5.51 16.60 -4.26
CA ASN A 170 5.03 16.94 -5.59
C ASN A 170 6.05 17.81 -6.33
N THR A 171 6.66 18.80 -5.66
CA THR A 171 7.73 19.61 -6.25
C THR A 171 8.91 18.75 -6.69
N SER A 172 9.29 17.72 -5.91
CA SER A 172 10.38 16.80 -6.25
C SER A 172 10.05 15.90 -7.45
N ARG A 173 8.79 15.63 -7.72
CA ARG A 173 8.35 14.89 -8.91
C ARG A 173 8.44 15.71 -10.19
N GLU A 174 8.18 17.01 -10.08
CA GLU A 174 8.15 17.95 -11.20
C GLU A 174 9.52 18.54 -11.52
N ASN A 175 10.40 18.70 -10.51
CA ASN A 175 11.70 19.38 -10.67
C ASN A 175 12.85 18.43 -10.25
N SER A 176 13.75 18.15 -11.22
CA SER A 176 14.89 17.24 -11.02
C SER A 176 15.96 17.83 -10.10
N ASP A 177 16.18 19.15 -10.15
CA ASP A 177 17.21 19.82 -9.37
C ASP A 177 16.78 19.92 -7.91
N PHE A 178 15.51 20.23 -7.67
CA PHE A 178 14.93 20.14 -6.32
C PHE A 178 14.97 18.72 -5.76
N ARG A 179 14.72 17.71 -6.59
CA ARG A 179 14.84 16.30 -6.20
C ARG A 179 16.26 15.96 -5.76
N ALA A 180 17.28 16.49 -6.41
CA ALA A 180 18.68 16.29 -6.03
C ALA A 180 18.97 16.88 -4.64
N ILE A 181 18.51 18.12 -4.38
CA ILE A 181 18.63 18.76 -3.07
C ILE A 181 17.88 17.96 -2.00
N LEU A 182 16.61 17.63 -2.24
CA LEU A 182 15.82 16.85 -1.30
C LEU A 182 16.48 15.50 -0.97
N ALA A 183 17.11 14.88 -1.96
CA ALA A 183 17.78 13.60 -1.77
C ALA A 183 18.95 13.65 -0.77
N GLU A 184 19.57 14.82 -0.51
CA GLU A 184 20.63 14.96 0.49
C GLU A 184 20.10 14.76 1.93
N TYR A 185 18.82 15.10 2.14
CA TYR A 185 18.16 14.98 3.45
C TYR A 185 17.52 13.61 3.70
N LEU A 186 17.22 12.86 2.62
CA LEU A 186 16.53 11.58 2.73
C LEU A 186 17.49 10.43 3.05
N THR A 187 17.05 9.51 3.89
CA THR A 187 17.80 8.29 4.17
C THR A 187 17.71 7.27 3.03
N VAL A 188 18.78 6.52 2.86
CA VAL A 188 18.82 5.40 1.90
C VAL A 188 18.15 4.19 2.53
N ARG A 189 17.16 3.60 1.84
CA ARG A 189 16.38 2.48 2.33
C ARG A 189 16.35 1.31 1.36
N HIS A 190 16.20 0.10 1.88
CA HIS A 190 15.96 -1.06 1.04
C HIS A 190 14.66 -0.92 0.26
N PRO A 191 14.66 -1.14 -1.07
CA PRO A 191 13.43 -1.24 -1.87
C PRO A 191 12.73 -2.57 -1.62
N SER A 192 12.24 -2.78 -0.38
CA SER A 192 11.61 -4.03 0.06
C SER A 192 10.41 -4.43 -0.81
N GLN A 193 9.73 -3.44 -1.39
CA GLN A 193 8.63 -3.65 -2.33
C GLN A 193 9.08 -4.46 -3.54
N ILE A 194 10.28 -4.17 -4.08
CA ILE A 194 10.85 -4.91 -5.22
C ILE A 194 11.20 -6.34 -4.81
N TYR A 195 11.81 -6.52 -3.63
CA TYR A 195 12.15 -7.87 -3.14
C TYR A 195 10.89 -8.71 -2.96
N GLN A 196 9.86 -8.15 -2.34
CA GLN A 196 8.57 -8.81 -2.15
C GLN A 196 7.85 -9.07 -3.49
N ALA A 197 7.89 -8.11 -4.43
CA ALA A 197 7.35 -8.32 -5.77
C ALA A 197 7.97 -9.54 -6.44
N LEU A 198 9.30 -9.66 -6.39
CA LEU A 198 10.01 -10.77 -7.03
C LEU A 198 9.80 -12.10 -6.32
N VAL A 199 9.88 -12.14 -4.99
CA VAL A 199 9.82 -13.40 -4.23
C VAL A 199 8.38 -13.83 -3.97
N GLU A 200 7.56 -12.96 -3.36
CA GLU A 200 6.17 -13.29 -2.97
C GLU A 200 5.20 -13.23 -4.16
N GLY A 201 5.50 -12.39 -5.16
CA GLY A 201 4.70 -12.24 -6.36
C GLY A 201 5.19 -13.13 -7.50
N PHE A 202 6.26 -12.71 -8.18
CA PHE A 202 6.69 -13.32 -9.45
C PHE A 202 7.13 -14.79 -9.30
N ALA A 203 7.98 -15.10 -8.31
CA ALA A 203 8.49 -16.46 -8.16
C ALA A 203 7.39 -17.47 -7.82
N ILE A 204 6.47 -17.10 -6.91
CA ILE A 204 5.31 -17.95 -6.56
C ILE A 204 4.38 -18.10 -7.76
N PHE A 205 4.12 -17.02 -8.53
CA PHE A 205 3.33 -17.08 -9.75
C PHE A 205 3.91 -18.08 -10.75
N VAL A 206 5.22 -17.98 -11.04
CA VAL A 206 5.91 -18.89 -11.97
C VAL A 206 5.86 -20.33 -11.48
N LEU A 207 6.09 -20.55 -10.18
CA LEU A 207 6.03 -21.86 -9.56
C LEU A 207 4.65 -22.51 -9.75
N LEU A 208 3.58 -21.82 -9.36
CA LEU A 208 2.22 -22.35 -9.44
C LEU A 208 1.78 -22.58 -10.88
N MET A 209 2.12 -21.67 -11.80
CA MET A 209 1.85 -21.83 -13.22
C MET A 209 2.63 -23.01 -13.83
N ALA A 210 3.90 -23.18 -13.49
CA ALA A 210 4.70 -24.33 -13.94
C ALA A 210 4.09 -25.65 -13.45
N ILE A 211 3.69 -25.74 -12.18
CA ILE A 211 3.02 -26.90 -11.60
C ILE A 211 1.70 -27.17 -12.36
N ARG A 212 0.88 -26.13 -12.55
CA ARG A 212 -0.41 -26.23 -13.24
C ARG A 212 -0.28 -26.69 -14.68
N LEU A 213 0.74 -26.22 -15.40
CA LEU A 213 0.97 -26.58 -16.81
C LEU A 213 1.56 -27.99 -16.97
N LYS A 214 2.46 -28.38 -16.03
CA LYS A 214 3.11 -29.69 -16.08
C LYS A 214 2.16 -30.83 -15.65
N TRP A 215 1.39 -30.60 -14.59
CA TRP A 215 0.47 -31.60 -14.02
C TRP A 215 -0.97 -31.12 -14.15
N ARG A 216 -1.63 -31.49 -15.27
CA ARG A 216 -2.99 -31.03 -15.55
C ARG A 216 -4.07 -31.71 -14.72
N ASP A 217 -3.80 -32.93 -14.24
CA ASP A 217 -4.74 -33.78 -13.50
C ASP A 217 -4.51 -33.78 -11.98
N LEU A 218 -4.05 -32.63 -11.46
CA LEU A 218 -3.91 -32.48 -10.00
C LEU A 218 -5.25 -32.56 -9.26
N TYR A 219 -5.23 -33.19 -8.11
CA TYR A 219 -6.38 -33.16 -7.21
C TYR A 219 -6.71 -31.70 -6.84
N GLN A 220 -8.01 -31.42 -6.75
CA GLN A 220 -8.50 -30.10 -6.40
C GLN A 220 -8.07 -29.71 -4.98
N GLY A 221 -7.56 -28.51 -4.81
CA GLY A 221 -7.03 -27.99 -3.57
C GLY A 221 -5.50 -28.13 -3.43
N VAL A 222 -4.84 -28.86 -4.31
CA VAL A 222 -3.37 -29.04 -4.22
C VAL A 222 -2.63 -27.74 -4.45
N LEU A 223 -3.01 -26.95 -5.48
CA LEU A 223 -2.38 -25.66 -5.76
C LEU A 223 -2.65 -24.64 -4.65
N SER A 224 -3.84 -24.66 -4.10
CA SER A 224 -4.18 -23.85 -2.91
C SER A 224 -3.32 -24.24 -1.71
N GLY A 225 -3.15 -25.55 -1.46
CA GLY A 225 -2.28 -26.06 -0.40
C GLY A 225 -0.82 -25.63 -0.58
N ILE A 226 -0.27 -25.76 -1.78
CA ILE A 226 1.10 -25.33 -2.12
C ILE A 226 1.24 -23.81 -1.93
N PHE A 227 0.27 -23.03 -2.40
CA PHE A 227 0.28 -21.57 -2.24
C PHE A 227 0.36 -21.17 -0.77
N PHE A 228 -0.54 -21.68 0.08
CA PHE A 228 -0.56 -21.35 1.50
C PHE A 228 0.69 -21.84 2.23
N PHE A 229 1.24 -22.98 1.85
CA PHE A 229 2.48 -23.48 2.42
C PHE A 229 3.67 -22.58 2.08
N VAL A 230 3.85 -22.23 0.78
CA VAL A 230 4.99 -21.42 0.34
C VAL A 230 4.87 -19.97 0.77
N TYR A 231 3.66 -19.42 0.81
CA TYR A 231 3.42 -18.03 1.22
C TYR A 231 3.47 -17.84 2.74
N GLY A 232 3.27 -18.90 3.52
CA GLY A 232 3.27 -18.87 4.99
C GLY A 232 4.65 -19.08 5.63
N ILE A 233 5.68 -19.42 4.83
CA ILE A 233 7.09 -19.54 5.25
C ILE A 233 7.78 -18.17 5.16
#